data_6e65c0c4bc25cd7a467840720dc20474
#
_entry.id   6e65c0c4bc25cd7a467840720dc20474
#
_cell.length_a   1.000
_cell.length_b   1.000
_cell.length_c   1.000
_cell.angle_alpha   90.00
_cell.angle_beta   90.00
_cell.angle_gamma   90.00
#
_symmetry.space_group_name_H-M   'P 1'
#
loop_
_entity.id
_entity.type
_entity.pdbx_description
1 polymer ?
#
loop_
_entity_poly.entity_id
_entity_poly.type
_entity_poly.pdbx_seq_one_letter_code
_entity_poly.pdbx_strand_id
1 'polypeptide(L)'
;MTTGTLTPYRSDMRAGRDGFGQLLRAEWTKFRTVRGWVIGMMAAVLVTVALGLLASSGHAVCNGQACNLSVPTGPGGEAVTDSFYFVRQPLAGSGSITVRVASLSGGNTSHNPGGPATAGLQPWAKAGIIIKENTRPGSAYAAMVVTGSHGVRMQYNYTGDTAGLAGVVSRASPRWLRLTRSGDTITGYESANGSAWTKVGTVRLSGLSPVVQTGLFVSSPAYRQVTSQRLLGTGAVIGPTLATAVFDHLSLHGTQTGGAWHGSLIGGGASGAYPVQGGGYHRAGGRFTVSGSGDIAPAVAGAGDPGQTIEHSLAGAFAGLIVLVVVAAMFITAEYQRGLIRTTLAASPRRGRVLAAKAIVIGAVTFVAGLAAAVLLGERVLRGNGILVYPVTPLTEVRVVAGTAALLAIAAVLALGLGAILRRSAAAVAAVIVVIVLPYILAVPHVMPVAAAQWLLRITPAAGFAIQQSLPQYPQVSNAYTPSSGYYPLAPWAGFAVLCGYAALALGLAIFLLRRRDA
;
A
#
# COMPACT_ATOMS: atom_id res chain seq x y z
N MET A 1 10.76 55.31 70.06
CA MET A 1 11.01 54.39 68.94
C MET A 1 9.73 53.66 68.61
N THR A 2 8.98 54.14 67.61
CA THR A 2 7.72 53.53 67.15
C THR A 2 8.06 52.46 66.14
N THR A 3 7.84 51.20 66.51
CA THR A 3 7.93 50.06 65.61
C THR A 3 6.78 50.12 64.65
N GLY A 4 7.05 50.57 63.41
CA GLY A 4 6.09 50.50 62.32
C GLY A 4 5.87 49.03 61.91
N THR A 5 4.65 48.52 62.12
CA THR A 5 4.21 47.23 61.61
C THR A 5 4.08 47.30 60.09
N LEU A 6 5.02 46.63 59.39
CA LEU A 6 4.91 46.43 57.93
C LEU A 6 3.68 45.58 57.64
N THR A 7 2.62 46.17 57.10
CA THR A 7 1.48 45.43 56.55
C THR A 7 1.93 44.67 55.30
N PRO A 8 1.77 43.36 55.24
CA PRO A 8 2.13 42.60 54.04
C PRO A 8 1.31 43.08 52.85
N TYR A 9 1.95 43.37 51.74
CA TYR A 9 1.33 43.73 50.47
C TYR A 9 0.37 42.62 50.02
N ARG A 10 -0.92 42.92 50.06
CA ARG A 10 -1.96 42.04 49.46
C ARG A 10 -2.12 42.49 48.01
N SER A 11 -1.74 41.65 47.09
CA SER A 11 -2.03 41.83 45.67
C SER A 11 -3.54 41.74 45.45
N ASP A 12 -4.15 42.79 44.91
CA ASP A 12 -5.59 42.80 44.48
C ASP A 12 -5.84 41.99 43.21
N MET A 13 -4.81 41.35 42.68
CA MET A 13 -4.98 40.44 41.54
C MET A 13 -5.77 39.20 41.98
N ARG A 14 -6.99 39.04 41.45
CA ARG A 14 -7.75 37.81 41.59
C ARG A 14 -6.84 36.63 41.24
N ALA A 15 -6.74 35.68 42.17
CA ALA A 15 -6.02 34.44 41.92
C ALA A 15 -6.52 33.85 40.58
N GLY A 16 -5.64 33.84 39.59
CA GLY A 16 -5.97 33.33 38.27
C GLY A 16 -6.41 31.87 38.41
N ARG A 17 -7.50 31.49 37.75
CA ARG A 17 -7.97 30.09 37.73
C ARG A 17 -6.82 29.22 37.21
N ASP A 18 -6.27 28.36 38.06
CA ASP A 18 -5.26 27.33 37.71
C ASP A 18 -5.87 26.27 36.79
N GLY A 19 -6.27 26.68 35.57
CA GLY A 19 -6.91 25.82 34.59
C GLY A 19 -5.89 25.15 33.67
N PHE A 20 -6.16 23.90 33.29
CA PHE A 20 -5.37 23.17 32.28
C PHE A 20 -5.22 23.97 30.96
N GLY A 21 -6.26 24.74 30.59
CA GLY A 21 -6.23 25.63 29.42
C GLY A 21 -5.18 26.74 29.50
N GLN A 22 -4.86 27.23 30.71
CA GLN A 22 -3.79 28.22 30.88
C GLN A 22 -2.40 27.58 30.70
N LEU A 23 -2.22 26.35 31.17
CA LEU A 23 -0.99 25.57 30.90
C LEU A 23 -0.80 25.34 29.41
N LEU A 24 -1.83 24.93 28.70
CA LEU A 24 -1.79 24.77 27.24
C LEU A 24 -1.41 26.08 26.54
N ARG A 25 -2.04 27.19 26.95
CA ARG A 25 -1.73 28.52 26.38
C ARG A 25 -0.29 28.95 26.68
N ALA A 26 0.20 28.68 27.87
CA ALA A 26 1.59 28.97 28.25
C ALA A 26 2.60 28.14 27.41
N GLU A 27 2.37 26.84 27.27
CA GLU A 27 3.24 25.97 26.46
C GLU A 27 3.15 26.31 24.95
N TRP A 28 1.97 26.67 24.46
CA TRP A 28 1.80 27.18 23.10
C TRP A 28 2.57 28.49 22.87
N THR A 29 2.52 29.41 23.83
CA THR A 29 3.25 30.68 23.74
C THR A 29 4.74 30.44 23.74
N LYS A 30 5.27 29.58 24.63
CA LYS A 30 6.68 29.16 24.63
C LYS A 30 7.10 28.58 23.26
N PHE A 31 6.30 27.67 22.69
CA PHE A 31 6.60 27.09 21.40
C PHE A 31 6.68 28.16 20.29
N ARG A 32 5.70 29.05 20.21
CA ARG A 32 5.59 30.07 19.17
C ARG A 32 6.68 31.17 19.27
N THR A 33 7.10 31.52 20.48
CA THR A 33 8.05 32.61 20.69
C THR A 33 9.50 32.20 20.48
N VAL A 34 9.84 30.93 20.61
CA VAL A 34 11.19 30.43 20.36
C VAL A 34 11.37 30.10 18.88
N ARG A 35 12.00 31.00 18.14
CA ARG A 35 12.20 30.89 16.67
C ARG A 35 12.76 29.54 16.23
N GLY A 36 13.67 28.94 17.03
CA GLY A 36 14.26 27.64 16.70
C GLY A 36 13.26 26.50 16.57
N TRP A 37 12.18 26.48 17.37
CA TRP A 37 11.12 25.47 17.26
C TRP A 37 10.32 25.61 15.98
N VAL A 38 9.95 26.83 15.62
CA VAL A 38 9.20 27.13 14.41
C VAL A 38 10.03 26.80 13.17
N ILE A 39 11.30 27.22 13.14
CA ILE A 39 12.23 26.90 12.04
C ILE A 39 12.43 25.40 11.92
N GLY A 40 12.56 24.67 13.03
CA GLY A 40 12.68 23.21 13.04
C GLY A 40 11.45 22.52 12.43
N MET A 41 10.24 23.00 12.74
CA MET A 41 9.00 22.46 12.13
C MET A 41 8.91 22.76 10.64
N MET A 42 9.28 23.99 10.22
CA MET A 42 9.34 24.33 8.80
C MET A 42 10.36 23.48 8.04
N ALA A 43 11.55 23.28 8.64
CA ALA A 43 12.58 22.42 8.07
C ALA A 43 12.09 20.97 7.93
N ALA A 44 11.36 20.45 8.92
CA ALA A 44 10.77 19.11 8.83
C ALA A 44 9.79 18.98 7.65
N VAL A 45 8.90 19.96 7.46
CA VAL A 45 7.98 19.99 6.31
C VAL A 45 8.74 20.03 4.99
N LEU A 46 9.71 20.93 4.87
CA LEU A 46 10.52 21.10 3.65
C LEU A 46 11.30 19.83 3.31
N VAL A 47 11.95 19.20 4.30
CA VAL A 47 12.70 17.95 4.12
C VAL A 47 11.76 16.82 3.69
N THR A 48 10.60 16.71 4.35
CA THR A 48 9.58 15.69 3.99
C THR A 48 9.15 15.85 2.54
N VAL A 49 8.79 17.07 2.13
CA VAL A 49 8.30 17.35 0.78
C VAL A 49 9.41 17.17 -0.25
N ALA A 50 10.60 17.73 -0.02
CA ALA A 50 11.72 17.63 -0.95
C ALA A 50 12.14 16.17 -1.20
N LEU A 51 12.29 15.37 -0.14
CA LEU A 51 12.67 13.96 -0.29
C LEU A 51 11.52 13.10 -0.82
N GLY A 52 10.27 13.43 -0.52
CA GLY A 52 9.11 12.76 -1.12
C GLY A 52 9.02 12.98 -2.62
N LEU A 53 9.21 14.21 -3.09
CA LEU A 53 9.26 14.52 -4.52
C LEU A 53 10.48 13.89 -5.20
N LEU A 54 11.64 13.90 -4.56
CA LEU A 54 12.83 13.26 -5.08
C LEU A 54 12.66 11.74 -5.21
N ALA A 55 12.08 11.07 -4.22
CA ALA A 55 11.78 9.64 -4.29
C ALA A 55 10.81 9.31 -5.43
N SER A 56 9.85 10.20 -5.68
CA SER A 56 8.84 10.02 -6.72
C SER A 56 9.34 10.37 -8.13
N SER A 57 10.34 11.24 -8.27
CA SER A 57 10.81 11.75 -9.59
C SER A 57 11.37 10.67 -10.51
N GLY A 58 11.97 9.60 -9.93
CA GLY A 58 12.46 8.45 -10.70
C GLY A 58 11.35 7.59 -11.35
N HIS A 59 10.10 7.86 -11.05
CA HIS A 59 8.92 7.14 -11.57
C HIS A 59 8.04 8.02 -12.46
N ALA A 60 8.56 9.15 -12.92
CA ALA A 60 7.84 10.00 -13.85
C ALA A 60 7.70 9.30 -15.22
N VAL A 61 6.46 9.04 -15.62
CA VAL A 61 6.12 8.39 -16.91
C VAL A 61 5.91 9.44 -18.00
N CYS A 62 5.61 10.68 -17.62
CA CYS A 62 5.33 11.80 -18.52
C CYS A 62 6.36 12.91 -18.33
N ASN A 63 7.09 13.26 -19.38
CA ASN A 63 8.11 14.31 -19.36
C ASN A 63 7.49 15.71 -19.25
N GLY A 64 7.38 16.25 -18.03
CA GLY A 64 7.04 17.67 -17.79
C GLY A 64 5.62 18.11 -18.13
N GLN A 65 4.74 17.21 -18.54
CA GLN A 65 3.32 17.46 -18.80
C GLN A 65 2.45 16.68 -17.82
N ALA A 66 1.25 17.18 -17.53
CA ALA A 66 0.27 16.45 -16.72
C ALA A 66 0.03 15.06 -17.32
N CYS A 67 0.12 14.04 -16.52
CA CYS A 67 -0.09 12.67 -16.96
C CYS A 67 -1.56 12.44 -17.29
N ASN A 68 -1.89 12.35 -18.57
CA ASN A 68 -3.21 11.90 -19.02
C ASN A 68 -3.37 10.36 -18.96
N LEU A 69 -2.29 9.65 -18.63
CA LEU A 69 -2.36 8.21 -18.38
C LEU A 69 -3.07 7.95 -17.05
N SER A 70 -4.04 7.06 -17.07
CA SER A 70 -4.72 6.60 -15.87
C SER A 70 -4.53 5.09 -15.72
N VAL A 71 -4.31 4.66 -14.49
CA VAL A 71 -4.37 3.22 -14.17
C VAL A 71 -5.83 2.78 -14.34
N PRO A 72 -6.10 1.68 -15.04
CA PRO A 72 -7.45 1.15 -15.12
C PRO A 72 -8.02 0.87 -13.72
N THR A 73 -9.29 1.19 -13.54
CA THR A 73 -10.04 0.92 -12.29
C THR A 73 -11.05 -0.17 -12.51
N GLY A 74 -11.11 -1.12 -11.60
CA GLY A 74 -12.12 -2.15 -11.56
C GLY A 74 -13.49 -1.62 -11.09
N PRO A 75 -14.54 -2.47 -11.15
CA PRO A 75 -15.88 -2.08 -10.74
C PRO A 75 -16.01 -1.64 -9.28
N GLY A 76 -15.12 -2.08 -8.41
CA GLY A 76 -15.04 -1.66 -7.00
C GLY A 76 -14.26 -0.36 -6.77
N GLY A 77 -13.72 0.27 -7.82
CA GLY A 77 -12.87 1.45 -7.73
C GLY A 77 -11.40 1.15 -7.42
N GLU A 78 -11.02 -0.11 -7.33
CA GLU A 78 -9.63 -0.56 -7.15
C GLU A 78 -8.81 -0.38 -8.44
N ALA A 79 -7.53 -0.08 -8.28
CA ALA A 79 -6.58 -0.14 -9.38
C ALA A 79 -6.42 -1.57 -9.87
N VAL A 80 -6.38 -1.79 -11.17
CA VAL A 80 -6.28 -3.13 -11.77
C VAL A 80 -5.26 -3.19 -12.88
N THR A 81 -4.65 -4.36 -13.01
CA THR A 81 -3.94 -4.82 -14.21
C THR A 81 -4.92 -5.62 -15.04
N ASP A 82 -5.17 -5.19 -16.26
CA ASP A 82 -6.13 -5.84 -17.17
C ASP A 82 -5.49 -5.94 -18.56
N SER A 83 -4.53 -6.85 -18.66
CA SER A 83 -3.72 -7.06 -19.86
C SER A 83 -3.57 -8.54 -20.15
N PHE A 84 -4.18 -9.02 -21.24
CA PHE A 84 -4.18 -10.44 -21.61
C PHE A 84 -4.56 -10.61 -23.09
N TYR A 85 -4.28 -11.79 -23.67
CA TYR A 85 -4.74 -12.11 -25.01
C TYR A 85 -6.12 -12.75 -24.97
N PHE A 86 -7.08 -12.21 -25.76
CA PHE A 86 -8.49 -12.57 -25.73
C PHE A 86 -8.99 -13.00 -27.12
N VAL A 87 -9.44 -14.24 -27.23
CA VAL A 87 -10.12 -14.81 -28.42
C VAL A 87 -11.60 -14.85 -28.13
N ARG A 88 -12.41 -13.99 -28.74
CA ARG A 88 -13.78 -13.68 -28.30
C ARG A 88 -14.82 -13.68 -29.40
N GLN A 89 -16.05 -13.80 -28.93
CA GLN A 89 -17.28 -13.51 -29.68
C GLN A 89 -18.27 -12.76 -28.77
N PRO A 90 -19.17 -11.95 -29.34
CA PRO A 90 -20.26 -11.34 -28.58
C PRO A 90 -21.34 -12.41 -28.22
N LEU A 91 -21.85 -12.30 -26.98
CA LEU A 91 -22.93 -13.11 -26.45
C LEU A 91 -24.06 -12.18 -25.98
N ALA A 92 -25.24 -12.29 -26.61
CA ALA A 92 -26.41 -11.54 -26.22
C ALA A 92 -27.27 -12.32 -25.23
N GLY A 93 -27.72 -11.65 -24.16
CA GLY A 93 -28.59 -12.24 -23.15
C GLY A 93 -27.95 -13.37 -22.35
N SER A 94 -28.73 -14.40 -22.09
CA SER A 94 -28.31 -15.60 -21.37
C SER A 94 -27.61 -16.61 -22.28
N GLY A 95 -26.66 -17.36 -21.72
CA GLY A 95 -25.92 -18.36 -22.48
C GLY A 95 -24.85 -19.06 -21.66
N SER A 96 -24.09 -19.94 -22.31
CA SER A 96 -23.00 -20.66 -21.65
C SER A 96 -21.84 -20.91 -22.61
N ILE A 97 -20.63 -20.90 -22.05
CA ILE A 97 -19.40 -21.30 -22.72
C ILE A 97 -18.77 -22.47 -21.94
N THR A 98 -18.37 -23.50 -22.67
CA THR A 98 -17.72 -24.69 -22.11
C THR A 98 -16.46 -24.99 -22.93
N VAL A 99 -15.37 -25.38 -22.25
CA VAL A 99 -14.13 -25.75 -22.93
C VAL A 99 -13.35 -26.78 -22.12
N ARG A 100 -12.54 -27.60 -22.78
CA ARG A 100 -11.51 -28.39 -22.17
C ARG A 100 -10.15 -27.69 -22.35
N VAL A 101 -9.49 -27.40 -21.25
CA VAL A 101 -8.09 -26.97 -21.24
C VAL A 101 -7.22 -28.21 -21.23
N ALA A 102 -6.59 -28.50 -22.36
CA ALA A 102 -5.78 -29.70 -22.56
C ALA A 102 -4.37 -29.54 -22.00
N SER A 103 -3.80 -28.35 -22.05
CA SER A 103 -2.47 -28.06 -21.47
C SER A 103 -2.29 -26.56 -21.25
N LEU A 104 -1.43 -26.23 -20.28
CA LEU A 104 -0.92 -24.88 -20.05
C LEU A 104 0.60 -24.99 -19.87
N SER A 105 1.35 -24.21 -20.61
CA SER A 105 2.81 -24.14 -20.58
C SER A 105 3.26 -22.70 -20.68
N GLY A 106 4.47 -22.40 -20.21
CA GLY A 106 5.01 -21.05 -20.27
C GLY A 106 6.52 -21.05 -20.20
N GLY A 107 7.12 -19.90 -20.48
CA GLY A 107 8.54 -19.65 -20.40
C GLY A 107 8.80 -18.20 -20.08
N ASN A 108 9.96 -17.95 -19.46
CA ASN A 108 10.50 -16.60 -19.32
C ASN A 108 11.13 -16.22 -20.65
N THR A 109 10.78 -15.07 -21.18
CA THR A 109 11.50 -14.52 -22.32
C THR A 109 12.73 -13.82 -21.82
N SER A 110 13.90 -14.19 -22.38
CA SER A 110 15.16 -13.52 -22.06
C SER A 110 15.07 -12.02 -22.38
N HIS A 111 15.56 -11.19 -21.47
CA HIS A 111 15.69 -9.74 -21.69
C HIS A 111 16.80 -9.41 -22.72
N ASN A 112 17.65 -10.36 -23.03
CA ASN A 112 18.63 -10.27 -24.10
C ASN A 112 18.05 -10.86 -25.39
N PRO A 113 17.97 -10.11 -26.49
CA PRO A 113 17.63 -10.67 -27.78
C PRO A 113 18.63 -11.81 -28.12
N GLY A 114 18.15 -13.05 -28.14
CA GLY A 114 18.96 -14.23 -28.42
C GLY A 114 19.44 -15.05 -27.22
N GLY A 115 19.11 -14.64 -25.98
CA GLY A 115 19.38 -15.46 -24.80
C GLY A 115 18.39 -16.63 -24.65
N PRO A 116 18.80 -17.75 -24.01
CA PRO A 116 17.91 -18.90 -23.82
C PRO A 116 16.71 -18.51 -22.94
N ALA A 117 15.50 -18.80 -23.42
CA ALA A 117 14.29 -18.70 -22.62
C ALA A 117 14.35 -19.73 -21.49
N THR A 118 14.29 -19.30 -20.24
CA THR A 118 14.23 -20.23 -19.12
C THR A 118 12.82 -20.83 -19.08
N ALA A 119 12.72 -22.15 -19.17
CA ALA A 119 11.43 -22.83 -19.07
C ALA A 119 10.85 -22.64 -17.67
N GLY A 120 9.65 -22.08 -17.58
CA GLY A 120 8.96 -21.90 -16.30
C GLY A 120 7.59 -21.26 -16.49
N LEU A 121 6.55 -21.97 -16.06
CA LEU A 121 5.21 -21.41 -16.00
C LEU A 121 5.07 -20.56 -14.72
N GLN A 122 4.61 -19.32 -14.86
CA GLN A 122 4.37 -18.50 -13.68
C GLN A 122 3.25 -19.10 -12.82
N PRO A 123 3.35 -19.08 -11.48
CA PRO A 123 2.35 -19.66 -10.58
C PRO A 123 0.93 -19.14 -10.83
N TRP A 124 0.79 -17.87 -11.16
CA TRP A 124 -0.47 -17.20 -11.50
C TRP A 124 -0.65 -16.95 -13.00
N ALA A 125 0.08 -17.64 -13.87
CA ALA A 125 -0.31 -17.71 -15.28
C ALA A 125 -1.72 -18.32 -15.37
N LYS A 126 -2.61 -17.74 -16.21
CA LYS A 126 -4.02 -18.08 -16.28
C LYS A 126 -4.38 -18.45 -17.71
N ALA A 127 -5.17 -19.50 -17.84
CA ALA A 127 -5.78 -19.88 -19.12
C ALA A 127 -7.22 -20.39 -18.85
N GLY A 128 -8.17 -19.95 -19.64
CA GLY A 128 -9.54 -20.36 -19.41
C GLY A 128 -10.57 -19.63 -20.27
N ILE A 129 -11.77 -19.55 -19.73
CA ILE A 129 -12.92 -18.89 -20.33
C ILE A 129 -13.34 -17.69 -19.50
N ILE A 130 -13.79 -16.65 -20.17
CA ILE A 130 -14.20 -15.40 -19.56
C ILE A 130 -15.48 -14.85 -20.18
N ILE A 131 -16.31 -14.26 -19.37
CA ILE A 131 -17.41 -13.37 -19.76
C ILE A 131 -17.03 -11.98 -19.25
N LYS A 132 -16.80 -11.04 -20.16
CA LYS A 132 -16.38 -9.68 -19.86
C LYS A 132 -17.36 -8.69 -20.47
N GLU A 133 -17.73 -7.67 -19.74
CA GLU A 133 -18.71 -6.68 -20.20
C GLU A 133 -18.35 -6.09 -21.56
N ASN A 134 -17.09 -5.66 -21.70
CA ASN A 134 -16.54 -5.12 -22.93
C ASN A 134 -15.02 -5.30 -22.97
N THR A 135 -14.35 -4.78 -24.00
CA THR A 135 -12.89 -4.89 -24.17
C THR A 135 -12.09 -3.75 -23.52
N ARG A 136 -12.74 -2.84 -22.82
CA ARG A 136 -12.03 -1.75 -22.10
C ARG A 136 -11.37 -2.33 -20.85
N PRO A 137 -10.11 -1.96 -20.57
CA PRO A 137 -9.47 -2.30 -19.31
C PRO A 137 -10.30 -1.82 -18.11
N GLY A 138 -10.40 -2.65 -17.08
CA GLY A 138 -11.18 -2.37 -15.88
C GLY A 138 -12.66 -2.74 -15.94
N SER A 139 -13.21 -3.15 -17.10
CA SER A 139 -14.63 -3.54 -17.19
C SER A 139 -14.91 -4.83 -16.40
N ALA A 140 -16.16 -4.95 -15.92
CA ALA A 140 -16.64 -6.09 -15.15
C ALA A 140 -16.43 -7.42 -15.88
N TYR A 141 -16.07 -8.46 -15.16
CA TYR A 141 -15.88 -9.80 -15.71
C TYR A 141 -16.07 -10.91 -14.69
N ALA A 142 -16.33 -12.11 -15.18
CA ALA A 142 -16.15 -13.36 -14.46
C ALA A 142 -15.46 -14.40 -15.36
N ALA A 143 -14.52 -15.14 -14.79
CA ALA A 143 -13.71 -16.11 -15.50
C ALA A 143 -13.59 -17.42 -14.73
N MET A 144 -13.58 -18.54 -15.45
CA MET A 144 -13.09 -19.82 -14.96
C MET A 144 -11.72 -20.08 -15.55
N VAL A 145 -10.72 -20.30 -14.71
CA VAL A 145 -9.33 -20.43 -15.13
C VAL A 145 -8.66 -21.64 -14.53
N VAL A 146 -7.72 -22.19 -15.25
CA VAL A 146 -6.63 -23.00 -14.72
C VAL A 146 -5.43 -22.11 -14.52
N THR A 147 -4.69 -22.34 -13.45
CA THR A 147 -3.50 -21.55 -13.12
C THR A 147 -2.23 -22.40 -13.21
N GLY A 148 -1.08 -21.72 -13.19
CA GLY A 148 0.21 -22.42 -13.24
C GLY A 148 0.45 -23.35 -12.06
N SER A 149 0.02 -22.99 -10.83
CA SER A 149 0.24 -23.83 -9.64
C SER A 149 -0.90 -23.83 -8.62
N HIS A 150 -1.96 -23.01 -8.81
CA HIS A 150 -3.03 -22.86 -7.83
C HIS A 150 -4.35 -23.56 -8.24
N GLY A 151 -4.28 -24.49 -9.21
CA GLY A 151 -5.43 -25.28 -9.66
C GLY A 151 -6.45 -24.46 -10.46
N VAL A 152 -7.71 -24.91 -10.40
CA VAL A 152 -8.84 -24.21 -11.00
C VAL A 152 -9.32 -23.09 -10.08
N ARG A 153 -9.65 -21.95 -10.66
CA ARG A 153 -10.17 -20.78 -9.93
C ARG A 153 -11.34 -20.16 -10.67
N MET A 154 -12.31 -19.65 -9.93
CA MET A 154 -13.28 -18.69 -10.46
C MET A 154 -12.87 -17.29 -10.00
N GLN A 155 -12.51 -16.43 -10.93
CA GLN A 155 -12.12 -15.05 -10.66
C GLN A 155 -13.14 -14.07 -11.26
N TYR A 156 -13.43 -12.97 -10.55
CA TYR A 156 -14.37 -11.96 -11.00
C TYR A 156 -14.03 -10.58 -10.43
N ASN A 157 -14.32 -9.57 -11.21
CA ASN A 157 -14.11 -8.16 -10.83
C ASN A 157 -12.76 -7.94 -10.13
N TYR A 158 -11.70 -8.58 -10.63
CA TYR A 158 -10.30 -8.51 -10.21
C TYR A 158 -10.02 -8.99 -8.78
N THR A 159 -10.84 -8.62 -7.80
CA THR A 159 -10.62 -8.93 -6.37
C THR A 159 -11.28 -10.24 -5.93
N GLY A 160 -12.31 -10.68 -6.61
CA GLY A 160 -13.00 -11.93 -6.30
C GLY A 160 -12.21 -13.15 -6.79
N ASP A 161 -11.99 -14.14 -5.91
CA ASP A 161 -11.25 -15.35 -6.21
C ASP A 161 -11.77 -16.53 -5.38
N THR A 162 -12.27 -17.56 -6.05
CA THR A 162 -12.82 -18.77 -5.42
C THR A 162 -12.08 -19.99 -5.92
N ALA A 163 -11.58 -20.81 -4.98
CA ALA A 163 -10.84 -22.03 -5.30
C ALA A 163 -11.77 -23.14 -5.80
N GLY A 164 -11.35 -23.83 -6.85
CA GLY A 164 -11.89 -25.08 -7.33
C GLY A 164 -10.91 -26.23 -7.10
N LEU A 165 -10.89 -27.21 -8.04
CA LEU A 165 -10.02 -28.38 -7.98
C LEU A 165 -8.54 -27.98 -7.97
N ALA A 166 -7.80 -28.53 -7.05
CA ALA A 166 -6.35 -28.36 -6.95
C ALA A 166 -5.62 -29.13 -8.08
N GLY A 167 -4.34 -28.79 -8.25
CA GLY A 167 -3.42 -29.45 -9.17
C GLY A 167 -3.25 -28.72 -10.50
N VAL A 168 -2.13 -28.97 -11.12
CA VAL A 168 -1.76 -28.36 -12.41
C VAL A 168 -2.40 -29.07 -13.58
N VAL A 169 -2.69 -28.31 -14.63
CA VAL A 169 -3.21 -28.86 -15.89
C VAL A 169 -2.05 -29.41 -16.71
N SER A 170 -2.22 -30.63 -17.19
CA SER A 170 -1.31 -31.27 -18.12
C SER A 170 -2.11 -32.09 -19.15
N ARG A 171 -1.41 -32.62 -20.16
CA ARG A 171 -2.04 -33.53 -21.14
C ARG A 171 -2.65 -34.80 -20.48
N ALA A 172 -2.05 -35.26 -19.36
CA ALA A 172 -2.52 -36.39 -18.60
C ALA A 172 -3.66 -36.01 -17.62
N SER A 173 -3.80 -34.74 -17.29
CA SER A 173 -4.81 -34.22 -16.35
C SER A 173 -5.44 -32.94 -16.88
N PRO A 174 -6.24 -33.02 -17.97
CA PRO A 174 -6.94 -31.86 -18.51
C PRO A 174 -8.03 -31.40 -17.55
N ARG A 175 -8.53 -30.20 -17.74
CA ARG A 175 -9.64 -29.62 -16.95
C ARG A 175 -10.74 -29.11 -17.88
N TRP A 176 -11.96 -29.40 -17.52
CA TRP A 176 -13.14 -28.84 -18.18
C TRP A 176 -13.65 -27.66 -17.37
N LEU A 177 -13.94 -26.58 -18.05
CA LEU A 177 -14.43 -25.32 -17.48
C LEU A 177 -15.75 -24.96 -18.16
N ARG A 178 -16.70 -24.42 -17.37
CA ARG A 178 -17.96 -23.89 -17.88
C ARG A 178 -18.34 -22.62 -17.15
N LEU A 179 -18.77 -21.62 -17.90
CA LEU A 179 -19.45 -20.43 -17.39
C LEU A 179 -20.87 -20.40 -17.95
N THR A 180 -21.84 -20.09 -17.09
CA THR A 180 -23.23 -19.86 -17.48
C THR A 180 -23.63 -18.46 -17.08
N ARG A 181 -24.28 -17.74 -18.00
CA ARG A 181 -24.86 -16.42 -17.76
C ARG A 181 -26.37 -16.50 -17.73
N SER A 182 -27.00 -15.95 -16.70
CA SER A 182 -28.45 -15.73 -16.60
C SER A 182 -28.67 -14.28 -16.12
N GLY A 183 -28.95 -13.38 -17.06
CA GLY A 183 -29.01 -11.94 -16.79
C GLY A 183 -27.64 -11.42 -16.28
N ASP A 184 -27.63 -10.85 -15.07
CA ASP A 184 -26.44 -10.36 -14.38
C ASP A 184 -25.71 -11.44 -13.57
N THR A 185 -26.27 -12.65 -13.47
CA THR A 185 -25.70 -13.73 -12.66
C THR A 185 -24.83 -14.62 -13.52
N ILE A 186 -23.59 -14.84 -13.10
CA ILE A 186 -22.65 -15.75 -13.76
C ILE A 186 -22.27 -16.85 -12.76
N THR A 187 -22.39 -18.10 -13.20
CA THR A 187 -22.03 -19.29 -12.42
C THR A 187 -20.91 -20.06 -13.12
N GLY A 188 -19.87 -20.37 -12.35
CA GLY A 188 -18.72 -21.14 -12.80
C GLY A 188 -18.78 -22.59 -12.34
N TYR A 189 -18.45 -23.49 -13.25
CA TYR A 189 -18.36 -24.92 -13.01
C TYR A 189 -17.05 -25.48 -13.55
N GLU A 190 -16.60 -26.55 -12.94
CA GLU A 190 -15.46 -27.34 -13.38
C GLU A 190 -15.77 -28.82 -13.45
N SER A 191 -14.97 -29.56 -14.20
CA SER A 191 -15.05 -31.04 -14.27
C SER A 191 -13.69 -31.61 -14.64
N ALA A 192 -13.38 -32.79 -14.11
CA ALA A 192 -12.21 -33.57 -14.52
C ALA A 192 -12.45 -34.37 -15.83
N ASN A 193 -13.69 -34.79 -16.09
CA ASN A 193 -14.04 -35.69 -17.19
C ASN A 193 -15.02 -35.11 -18.22
N GLY A 194 -15.56 -33.90 -18.00
CA GLY A 194 -16.52 -33.25 -18.84
C GLY A 194 -18.00 -33.72 -18.67
N SER A 195 -18.23 -34.68 -17.79
CA SER A 195 -19.59 -35.22 -17.52
C SER A 195 -20.06 -34.88 -16.10
N ALA A 196 -19.25 -35.11 -15.09
CA ALA A 196 -19.55 -34.75 -13.70
C ALA A 196 -19.09 -33.31 -13.42
N TRP A 197 -20.03 -32.39 -13.21
CA TRP A 197 -19.79 -30.98 -13.04
C TRP A 197 -19.92 -30.55 -11.58
N THR A 198 -18.91 -29.88 -11.06
CA THR A 198 -18.92 -29.26 -9.74
C THR A 198 -19.03 -27.75 -9.89
N LYS A 199 -19.96 -27.15 -9.17
CA LYS A 199 -20.10 -25.70 -9.09
C LYS A 199 -18.96 -25.14 -8.24
N VAL A 200 -18.21 -24.18 -8.79
CA VAL A 200 -17.12 -23.47 -8.07
C VAL A 200 -17.65 -22.22 -7.38
N GLY A 201 -18.46 -21.43 -8.09
CA GLY A 201 -18.98 -20.19 -7.54
C GLY A 201 -20.12 -19.59 -8.37
N THR A 202 -20.77 -18.59 -7.78
CA THR A 202 -21.76 -17.74 -8.46
C THR A 202 -21.52 -16.31 -8.06
N VAL A 203 -21.53 -15.41 -9.04
CA VAL A 203 -21.39 -13.96 -8.81
C VAL A 203 -22.49 -13.22 -9.55
N ARG A 204 -22.97 -12.13 -8.97
CA ARG A 204 -23.82 -11.16 -9.62
C ARG A 204 -22.99 -9.95 -10.04
N LEU A 205 -22.90 -9.70 -11.33
CA LEU A 205 -22.27 -8.54 -11.93
C LEU A 205 -23.36 -7.52 -12.27
N SER A 206 -23.69 -6.65 -11.33
CA SER A 206 -24.81 -5.71 -11.49
C SER A 206 -24.59 -4.76 -12.66
N GLY A 207 -25.59 -4.61 -13.52
CA GLY A 207 -25.56 -3.68 -14.64
C GLY A 207 -24.78 -4.17 -15.87
N LEU A 208 -24.59 -5.49 -16.01
CA LEU A 208 -23.99 -6.04 -17.23
C LEU A 208 -24.77 -5.65 -18.48
N SER A 209 -24.04 -5.24 -19.49
CA SER A 209 -24.59 -4.95 -20.82
C SER A 209 -25.41 -6.14 -21.37
N PRO A 210 -26.51 -5.91 -22.11
CA PRO A 210 -27.25 -6.99 -22.78
C PRO A 210 -26.34 -7.86 -23.66
N VAL A 211 -25.35 -7.24 -24.31
CA VAL A 211 -24.34 -7.95 -25.12
C VAL A 211 -22.99 -7.82 -24.39
N VAL A 212 -22.38 -8.98 -24.12
CA VAL A 212 -21.06 -9.09 -23.49
C VAL A 212 -20.08 -9.79 -24.42
N GLN A 213 -18.79 -9.72 -24.09
CA GLN A 213 -17.75 -10.48 -24.79
C GLN A 213 -17.50 -11.79 -24.04
N THR A 214 -17.50 -12.91 -24.74
CA THR A 214 -17.17 -14.22 -24.15
C THR A 214 -16.16 -14.95 -25.01
N GLY A 215 -15.30 -15.76 -24.39
CA GLY A 215 -14.31 -16.51 -25.13
C GLY A 215 -13.18 -17.07 -24.30
N LEU A 216 -12.09 -17.39 -25.00
CA LEU A 216 -10.87 -17.96 -24.46
C LEU A 216 -9.86 -16.87 -24.16
N PHE A 217 -9.15 -16.98 -23.06
CA PHE A 217 -8.08 -16.05 -22.76
C PHE A 217 -6.86 -16.73 -22.14
N VAL A 218 -5.70 -16.09 -22.31
CA VAL A 218 -4.45 -16.51 -21.70
C VAL A 218 -3.72 -15.25 -21.21
N SER A 219 -3.19 -15.32 -19.99
CA SER A 219 -2.32 -14.32 -19.39
C SER A 219 -1.15 -14.97 -18.67
N SER A 220 -0.04 -14.27 -18.58
CA SER A 220 1.15 -14.67 -17.83
C SER A 220 1.75 -13.44 -17.16
N PRO A 221 1.64 -13.32 -15.82
CA PRO A 221 2.23 -12.21 -15.08
C PRO A 221 3.76 -12.16 -15.29
N ALA A 222 4.33 -10.97 -15.25
CA ALA A 222 5.78 -10.80 -15.32
C ALA A 222 6.48 -11.60 -14.22
N TYR A 223 7.62 -12.23 -14.57
CA TYR A 223 8.46 -12.85 -13.55
C TYR A 223 9.18 -11.76 -12.75
N ARG A 224 9.44 -12.06 -11.49
CA ARG A 224 10.21 -11.20 -10.61
C ARG A 224 11.31 -11.99 -9.94
N GLN A 225 12.54 -11.57 -10.15
CA GLN A 225 13.69 -12.11 -9.44
C GLN A 225 14.31 -11.01 -8.57
N VAL A 226 14.30 -11.24 -7.26
CA VAL A 226 14.95 -10.33 -6.31
C VAL A 226 16.45 -10.66 -6.32
N THR A 227 17.26 -9.72 -6.78
CA THR A 227 18.73 -9.82 -6.75
C THR A 227 19.24 -9.02 -5.56
N SER A 228 19.88 -9.71 -4.59
CA SER A 228 20.56 -9.05 -3.47
C SER A 228 21.95 -8.58 -3.92
N GLN A 229 22.16 -7.31 -4.08
CA GLN A 229 23.50 -6.73 -4.21
C GLN A 229 24.05 -6.42 -2.82
N ARG A 230 25.18 -6.99 -2.47
CA ARG A 230 25.79 -7.03 -1.14
C ARG A 230 26.03 -5.69 -0.43
N LEU A 231 25.95 -4.55 -1.09
CA LEU A 231 26.26 -3.23 -0.51
C LEU A 231 25.31 -2.08 -0.88
N LEU A 232 24.41 -2.23 -1.86
CA LEU A 232 23.65 -1.11 -2.44
C LEU A 232 22.12 -1.34 -2.53
N GLY A 233 21.59 -2.30 -1.79
CA GLY A 233 20.15 -2.59 -1.80
C GLY A 233 19.77 -3.74 -2.74
N THR A 234 18.52 -4.18 -2.62
CA THR A 234 17.95 -5.21 -3.49
C THR A 234 17.42 -4.59 -4.77
N GLY A 235 17.96 -5.01 -5.89
CA GLY A 235 17.34 -4.82 -7.19
C GLY A 235 16.30 -5.92 -7.44
N ALA A 236 15.16 -5.59 -8.02
CA ALA A 236 14.27 -6.59 -8.59
C ALA A 236 14.43 -6.57 -10.11
N VAL A 237 14.80 -7.69 -10.69
CA VAL A 237 14.72 -7.88 -12.15
C VAL A 237 13.31 -8.35 -12.43
N ILE A 238 12.58 -7.58 -13.21
CA ILE A 238 11.23 -7.89 -13.67
C ILE A 238 11.29 -8.06 -15.18
N GLY A 239 10.69 -9.11 -15.68
CA GLY A 239 10.67 -9.35 -17.12
C GLY A 239 9.36 -9.96 -17.60
N PRO A 240 9.03 -9.74 -18.88
CA PRO A 240 7.83 -10.29 -19.46
C PRO A 240 7.89 -11.83 -19.53
N THR A 241 6.74 -12.46 -19.42
CA THR A 241 6.56 -13.89 -19.63
C THR A 241 5.47 -14.14 -20.65
N LEU A 242 5.45 -15.31 -21.24
CA LEU A 242 4.45 -15.75 -22.17
C LEU A 242 3.95 -17.13 -21.74
N ALA A 243 2.64 -17.28 -21.60
CA ALA A 243 2.01 -18.59 -21.43
C ALA A 243 1.28 -19.01 -22.72
N THR A 244 1.24 -20.31 -22.95
CA THR A 244 0.53 -20.90 -24.08
C THR A 244 -0.39 -22.01 -23.57
N ALA A 245 -1.66 -21.93 -23.92
CA ALA A 245 -2.66 -22.94 -23.59
C ALA A 245 -3.25 -23.58 -24.83
N VAL A 246 -3.58 -24.86 -24.73
CA VAL A 246 -4.29 -25.60 -25.75
C VAL A 246 -5.70 -25.89 -25.26
N PHE A 247 -6.68 -25.46 -26.05
CA PHE A 247 -8.11 -25.64 -25.78
C PHE A 247 -8.74 -26.50 -26.86
N ASP A 248 -9.64 -27.38 -26.47
CA ASP A 248 -10.47 -28.14 -27.38
C ASP A 248 -11.89 -28.32 -26.81
N HIS A 249 -12.80 -28.97 -27.56
CA HIS A 249 -14.19 -29.15 -27.17
C HIS A 249 -14.90 -27.85 -26.78
N LEU A 250 -14.53 -26.74 -27.43
CA LEU A 250 -15.17 -25.46 -27.20
C LEU A 250 -16.62 -25.49 -27.69
N SER A 251 -17.57 -25.21 -26.82
CA SER A 251 -18.97 -25.03 -27.16
C SER A 251 -19.52 -23.74 -26.58
N LEU A 252 -20.26 -23.00 -27.36
CA LEU A 252 -20.91 -21.74 -27.00
C LEU A 252 -22.38 -21.85 -27.29
N HIS A 253 -23.23 -21.74 -26.26
CA HIS A 253 -24.69 -21.79 -26.37
C HIS A 253 -25.25 -20.41 -25.98
N GLY A 254 -26.27 -19.97 -26.71
CA GLY A 254 -26.92 -18.67 -26.54
C GLY A 254 -26.95 -17.89 -27.85
N THR A 255 -27.57 -16.71 -27.83
CA THR A 255 -27.68 -15.86 -29.01
C THR A 255 -26.34 -15.19 -29.30
N GLN A 256 -25.72 -15.60 -30.39
CA GLN A 256 -24.45 -15.04 -30.88
C GLN A 256 -24.76 -13.97 -31.92
N THR A 257 -24.18 -12.80 -31.78
CA THR A 257 -24.38 -11.68 -32.72
C THR A 257 -23.22 -11.51 -33.72
N GLY A 258 -22.35 -12.53 -33.84
CA GLY A 258 -21.23 -12.55 -34.79
C GLY A 258 -20.69 -13.95 -35.01
N GLY A 259 -20.26 -14.25 -36.23
CA GLY A 259 -19.87 -15.61 -36.65
C GLY A 259 -18.41 -15.97 -36.51
N ALA A 260 -17.48 -15.00 -36.41
CA ALA A 260 -16.04 -15.22 -36.37
C ALA A 260 -15.45 -15.01 -35.00
N TRP A 261 -14.42 -15.80 -34.68
CA TRP A 261 -13.58 -15.57 -33.48
C TRP A 261 -12.59 -14.45 -33.74
N HIS A 262 -12.56 -13.45 -32.87
CA HIS A 262 -11.64 -12.33 -32.96
C HIS A 262 -10.61 -12.40 -31.84
N GLY A 263 -9.33 -12.49 -32.20
CA GLY A 263 -8.23 -12.44 -31.24
C GLY A 263 -7.65 -11.03 -31.15
N SER A 264 -7.48 -10.50 -29.96
CA SER A 264 -6.77 -9.26 -29.73
C SER A 264 -6.16 -9.21 -28.33
N LEU A 265 -5.12 -8.38 -28.19
CA LEU A 265 -4.57 -8.03 -26.88
C LEU A 265 -5.48 -6.99 -26.23
N ILE A 266 -5.86 -7.21 -24.98
CA ILE A 266 -6.54 -6.24 -24.13
C ILE A 266 -5.45 -5.51 -23.32
N GLY A 267 -5.60 -4.21 -23.09
CA GLY A 267 -4.70 -3.41 -22.23
C GLY A 267 -3.27 -3.21 -22.74
N GLY A 268 -2.96 -3.66 -23.94
CA GLY A 268 -1.59 -3.71 -24.47
C GLY A 268 -0.90 -2.38 -24.82
N GLY A 269 -1.51 -1.23 -24.54
CA GLY A 269 -0.94 0.07 -24.92
C GLY A 269 -0.79 1.08 -23.78
N ALA A 270 -1.32 0.79 -22.60
CA ALA A 270 -1.47 1.80 -21.54
C ALA A 270 -0.40 1.73 -20.43
N SER A 271 0.31 0.63 -20.28
CA SER A 271 1.32 0.47 -19.23
C SER A 271 2.73 0.56 -19.84
N GLY A 272 3.26 1.76 -19.92
CA GLY A 272 4.55 2.07 -20.55
C GLY A 272 5.80 1.50 -19.88
N ALA A 273 5.70 0.67 -18.85
CA ALA A 273 6.87 0.20 -18.12
C ALA A 273 7.47 -1.12 -18.64
N TYR A 274 6.64 -2.02 -19.18
CA TYR A 274 7.16 -3.26 -19.77
C TYR A 274 6.37 -3.58 -21.05
N PRO A 275 7.05 -3.85 -22.18
CA PRO A 275 6.36 -4.32 -23.36
C PRO A 275 5.66 -5.62 -23.01
N VAL A 276 4.33 -5.57 -22.97
CA VAL A 276 3.53 -6.79 -22.98
C VAL A 276 3.98 -7.52 -24.25
N GLN A 277 4.69 -8.62 -24.07
CA GLN A 277 5.00 -9.46 -25.23
C GLN A 277 3.66 -9.95 -25.75
N GLY A 278 3.30 -9.55 -26.94
CA GLY A 278 2.02 -9.84 -27.58
C GLY A 278 1.46 -11.21 -27.26
N GLY A 279 0.45 -11.54 -27.88
CA GLY A 279 -0.17 -12.86 -27.83
C GLY A 279 -0.60 -13.23 -29.24
N GLY A 280 -1.12 -14.41 -29.39
CA GLY A 280 -1.64 -14.88 -30.64
C GLY A 280 -2.54 -16.08 -30.45
N TYR A 281 -3.30 -16.42 -31.49
CA TYR A 281 -4.01 -17.68 -31.48
C TYR A 281 -3.93 -18.36 -32.85
N HIS A 282 -3.97 -19.67 -32.81
CA HIS A 282 -4.10 -20.52 -33.99
C HIS A 282 -5.25 -21.49 -33.77
N ARG A 283 -6.07 -21.67 -34.82
CA ARG A 283 -7.19 -22.62 -34.81
C ARG A 283 -6.98 -23.66 -35.90
N ALA A 284 -6.95 -24.92 -35.50
CA ALA A 284 -6.88 -26.06 -36.42
C ALA A 284 -7.70 -27.24 -35.88
N GLY A 285 -8.52 -27.84 -36.71
CA GLY A 285 -9.27 -29.05 -36.37
C GLY A 285 -10.12 -28.93 -35.09
N GLY A 286 -10.77 -27.78 -34.85
CA GLY A 286 -11.55 -27.55 -33.63
C GLY A 286 -10.74 -27.25 -32.35
N ARG A 287 -9.40 -27.24 -32.45
CA ARG A 287 -8.48 -26.92 -31.36
C ARG A 287 -8.00 -25.48 -31.47
N PHE A 288 -7.93 -24.81 -30.36
CA PHE A 288 -7.34 -23.47 -30.24
C PHE A 288 -6.03 -23.56 -29.46
N THR A 289 -4.96 -23.02 -30.01
CA THR A 289 -3.71 -22.76 -29.31
C THR A 289 -3.65 -21.25 -29.12
N VAL A 290 -3.65 -20.80 -27.87
CA VAL A 290 -3.68 -19.37 -27.53
C VAL A 290 -2.45 -19.06 -26.67
N SER A 291 -1.74 -18.01 -27.02
CA SER A 291 -0.60 -17.50 -26.24
C SER A 291 -0.91 -16.09 -25.75
N GLY A 292 -0.52 -15.77 -24.53
CA GLY A 292 -0.73 -14.46 -23.95
C GLY A 292 0.24 -14.14 -22.81
N SER A 293 0.52 -12.85 -22.68
CA SER A 293 1.29 -12.25 -21.58
C SER A 293 0.42 -11.26 -20.83
N GLY A 294 0.90 -10.71 -19.72
CA GLY A 294 0.18 -9.78 -18.86
C GLY A 294 -0.62 -10.47 -17.76
N ASP A 295 -1.48 -9.73 -17.09
CA ASP A 295 -2.31 -10.26 -16.00
C ASP A 295 -3.73 -9.66 -16.02
N ILE A 296 -4.65 -10.35 -15.40
CA ILE A 296 -5.99 -9.89 -15.04
C ILE A 296 -6.15 -10.07 -13.53
N ALA A 297 -5.88 -8.98 -12.79
CA ALA A 297 -5.73 -9.02 -11.34
C ALA A 297 -5.86 -7.61 -10.75
N PRO A 298 -6.05 -7.46 -9.43
CA PRO A 298 -5.86 -6.17 -8.79
C PRO A 298 -4.40 -5.73 -8.94
N ALA A 299 -4.19 -4.43 -9.17
CA ALA A 299 -2.85 -3.86 -9.22
C ALA A 299 -2.22 -3.87 -7.81
N VAL A 300 -0.94 -4.19 -7.74
CA VAL A 300 -0.16 -4.23 -6.50
C VAL A 300 1.16 -3.50 -6.68
N ALA A 301 1.59 -2.79 -5.66
CA ALA A 301 2.85 -2.08 -5.69
C ALA A 301 4.02 -3.05 -5.89
N GLY A 302 4.94 -2.70 -6.77
CA GLY A 302 6.14 -3.50 -7.03
C GLY A 302 5.96 -4.67 -7.98
N ALA A 303 4.80 -4.84 -8.60
CA ALA A 303 4.56 -5.90 -9.60
C ALA A 303 5.10 -5.56 -11.01
N GLY A 304 5.73 -4.42 -11.19
CA GLY A 304 6.26 -3.96 -12.48
C GLY A 304 5.33 -3.04 -13.26
N ASP A 305 4.20 -2.72 -12.69
CA ASP A 305 3.31 -1.68 -13.21
C ASP A 305 3.93 -0.29 -13.02
N PRO A 306 3.69 0.66 -13.93
CA PRO A 306 4.25 2.01 -13.86
C PRO A 306 3.62 2.85 -12.75
N GLY A 307 2.54 2.39 -12.14
CA GLY A 307 1.85 3.09 -11.07
C GLY A 307 2.64 3.09 -9.77
N GLN A 308 2.53 4.20 -9.05
CA GLN A 308 3.14 4.39 -7.74
C GLN A 308 2.06 4.51 -6.66
N THR A 309 2.34 3.98 -5.49
CA THR A 309 1.45 4.14 -4.33
C THR A 309 1.65 5.50 -3.67
N ILE A 310 0.63 5.99 -2.98
CA ILE A 310 0.70 7.27 -2.25
C ILE A 310 1.78 7.20 -1.16
N GLU A 311 1.91 6.07 -0.46
CA GLU A 311 2.91 5.89 0.60
C GLU A 311 4.35 5.99 0.08
N HIS A 312 4.61 5.68 -1.18
CA HIS A 312 5.93 5.82 -1.74
C HIS A 312 6.36 7.30 -1.79
N SER A 313 5.45 8.21 -2.13
CA SER A 313 5.70 9.65 -2.08
C SER A 313 5.90 10.16 -0.65
N LEU A 314 5.30 9.48 0.33
CA LEU A 314 5.44 9.78 1.75
C LEU A 314 6.71 9.19 2.38
N ALA A 315 7.58 8.54 1.60
CA ALA A 315 8.90 8.08 2.09
C ALA A 315 9.73 9.22 2.70
N GLY A 316 9.55 10.45 2.21
CA GLY A 316 10.13 11.65 2.81
C GLY A 316 9.70 11.91 4.26
N ALA A 317 8.55 11.40 4.69
CA ALA A 317 8.08 11.52 6.08
C ALA A 317 9.02 10.84 7.08
N PHE A 318 9.78 9.82 6.63
CA PHE A 318 10.82 9.19 7.45
C PHE A 318 11.96 10.14 7.82
N ALA A 319 12.41 10.96 6.88
CA ALA A 319 13.43 11.96 7.16
C ALA A 319 12.87 13.13 7.98
N GLY A 320 11.65 13.56 7.68
CA GLY A 320 10.94 14.55 8.48
C GLY A 320 10.74 14.11 9.92
N LEU A 321 10.46 12.82 10.16
CA LEU A 321 10.34 12.23 11.49
C LEU A 321 11.62 12.45 12.31
N ILE A 322 12.80 12.27 11.73
CA ILE A 322 14.08 12.48 12.42
C ILE A 322 14.18 13.93 12.91
N VAL A 323 13.87 14.91 12.07
CA VAL A 323 13.89 16.33 12.45
C VAL A 323 12.87 16.61 13.56
N LEU A 324 11.65 16.09 13.43
CA LEU A 324 10.58 16.27 14.41
C LEU A 324 10.91 15.66 15.78
N VAL A 325 11.55 14.49 15.78
CA VAL A 325 12.03 13.82 17.00
C VAL A 325 13.08 14.66 17.72
N VAL A 326 14.02 15.26 16.98
CA VAL A 326 15.01 16.16 17.55
C VAL A 326 14.33 17.36 18.19
N VAL A 327 13.42 18.03 17.49
CA VAL A 327 12.66 19.18 18.00
C VAL A 327 11.87 18.82 19.26
N ALA A 328 11.15 17.69 19.23
CA ALA A 328 10.32 17.23 20.35
C ALA A 328 11.17 16.86 21.59
N ALA A 329 12.28 16.16 21.39
CA ALA A 329 13.21 15.84 22.47
C ALA A 329 13.83 17.12 23.09
N MET A 330 14.26 18.06 22.26
CA MET A 330 14.82 19.34 22.73
C MET A 330 13.76 20.21 23.41
N PHE A 331 12.49 20.14 23.01
CA PHE A 331 11.42 20.94 23.61
C PHE A 331 11.25 20.69 25.12
N ILE A 332 11.49 19.47 25.59
CA ILE A 332 11.48 19.16 27.02
C ILE A 332 12.85 19.25 27.64
N THR A 333 13.91 18.77 26.97
CA THR A 333 15.26 18.69 27.59
C THR A 333 15.92 20.05 27.75
N ALA A 334 15.58 21.04 26.91
CA ALA A 334 16.07 22.41 27.07
C ALA A 334 15.62 23.05 28.40
N GLU A 335 14.46 22.69 28.93
CA GLU A 335 14.00 23.18 30.24
C GLU A 335 14.81 22.56 31.39
N TYR A 336 15.20 21.28 31.26
CA TYR A 336 16.08 20.65 32.24
C TYR A 336 17.48 21.28 32.22
N GLN A 337 18.05 21.50 31.04
CA GLN A 337 19.41 22.07 30.90
C GLN A 337 19.48 23.50 31.39
N ARG A 338 18.43 24.29 31.25
CA ARG A 338 18.35 25.69 31.68
C ARG A 338 17.80 25.88 33.10
N GLY A 339 17.48 24.79 33.80
CA GLY A 339 16.90 24.85 35.15
C GLY A 339 15.46 25.39 35.20
N LEU A 340 14.84 25.70 34.04
CA LEU A 340 13.47 26.27 33.93
C LEU A 340 12.37 25.30 34.40
N ILE A 341 12.68 24.03 34.47
CA ILE A 341 11.71 23.02 34.92
C ILE A 341 11.30 23.25 36.37
N ARG A 342 12.21 23.77 37.23
CA ARG A 342 11.93 24.07 38.64
C ARG A 342 10.92 25.19 38.77
N THR A 343 11.09 26.28 38.03
CA THR A 343 10.15 27.41 38.03
C THR A 343 8.78 27.02 37.47
N THR A 344 8.75 26.20 36.42
CA THR A 344 7.50 25.68 35.83
C THR A 344 6.76 24.79 36.83
N LEU A 345 7.45 23.92 37.57
CA LEU A 345 6.86 23.03 38.57
C LEU A 345 6.48 23.76 39.87
N ALA A 346 7.19 24.84 40.26
CA ALA A 346 6.81 25.71 41.35
C ALA A 346 5.47 26.45 41.03
N ALA A 347 5.34 26.93 39.79
CA ALA A 347 4.11 27.58 39.34
C ALA A 347 2.92 26.62 39.16
N SER A 348 3.18 25.33 38.88
CA SER A 348 2.14 24.29 38.71
C SER A 348 2.57 22.98 39.39
N PRO A 349 2.11 22.71 40.61
CA PRO A 349 2.54 21.54 41.40
C PRO A 349 2.03 20.21 40.82
N ARG A 350 1.06 20.25 39.89
CA ARG A 350 0.50 19.05 39.22
C ARG A 350 1.37 18.64 38.03
N ARG A 351 2.56 18.07 38.33
CA ARG A 351 3.64 17.66 37.37
C ARG A 351 3.11 16.93 36.12
N GLY A 352 2.14 16.02 36.27
CA GLY A 352 1.54 15.29 35.15
C GLY A 352 0.77 16.18 34.17
N ARG A 353 0.12 17.25 34.65
CA ARG A 353 -0.60 18.21 33.78
C ARG A 353 0.35 19.02 32.92
N VAL A 354 1.49 19.39 33.45
CA VAL A 354 2.52 20.12 32.70
C VAL A 354 3.05 19.26 31.55
N LEU A 355 3.38 17.98 31.81
CA LEU A 355 3.87 17.07 30.77
C LEU A 355 2.76 16.78 29.73
N ALA A 356 1.51 16.61 30.17
CA ALA A 356 0.38 16.42 29.26
C ALA A 356 0.15 17.65 28.37
N ALA A 357 0.24 18.87 28.92
CA ALA A 357 0.13 20.09 28.12
C ALA A 357 1.23 20.20 27.06
N LYS A 358 2.47 19.86 27.41
CA LYS A 358 3.60 19.79 26.46
C LYS A 358 3.37 18.75 25.37
N ALA A 359 2.89 17.55 25.73
CA ALA A 359 2.61 16.47 24.79
C ALA A 359 1.51 16.86 23.80
N ILE A 360 0.46 17.54 24.28
CA ILE A 360 -0.62 18.03 23.42
C ILE A 360 -0.12 19.12 22.47
N VAL A 361 0.66 20.09 22.95
CA VAL A 361 1.16 21.18 22.11
C VAL A 361 2.09 20.64 21.04
N ILE A 362 3.10 19.84 21.41
CA ILE A 362 4.04 19.29 20.43
C ILE A 362 3.34 18.33 19.45
N GLY A 363 2.43 17.48 19.95
CA GLY A 363 1.66 16.58 19.11
C GLY A 363 0.78 17.32 18.10
N ALA A 364 0.06 18.36 18.55
CA ALA A 364 -0.81 19.16 17.67
C ALA A 364 -0.01 19.90 16.59
N VAL A 365 1.11 20.54 16.96
CA VAL A 365 1.95 21.25 15.99
C VAL A 365 2.59 20.29 15.01
N THR A 366 3.08 19.16 15.47
CA THR A 366 3.65 18.12 14.60
C THR A 366 2.60 17.52 13.69
N PHE A 367 1.38 17.31 14.19
CA PHE A 367 0.26 16.84 13.38
C PHE A 367 -0.05 17.82 12.23
N VAL A 368 -0.16 19.11 12.53
CA VAL A 368 -0.42 20.14 11.51
C VAL A 368 0.73 20.23 10.50
N ALA A 369 1.97 20.18 10.96
CA ALA A 369 3.15 20.18 10.09
C ALA A 369 3.19 18.92 9.18
N GLY A 370 2.93 17.75 9.75
CA GLY A 370 2.84 16.48 9.02
C GLY A 370 1.68 16.46 8.03
N LEU A 371 0.52 17.01 8.40
CA LEU A 371 -0.63 17.12 7.51
C LEU A 371 -0.32 18.06 6.33
N ALA A 372 0.30 19.20 6.58
CA ALA A 372 0.71 20.10 5.52
C ALA A 372 1.68 19.43 4.54
N ALA A 373 2.69 18.71 5.04
CA ALA A 373 3.63 17.96 4.21
C ALA A 373 2.94 16.87 3.38
N ALA A 374 2.05 16.09 4.00
CA ALA A 374 1.34 15.00 3.34
C ALA A 374 0.36 15.49 2.26
N VAL A 375 -0.33 16.63 2.50
CA VAL A 375 -1.21 17.25 1.50
C VAL A 375 -0.40 17.81 0.32
N LEU A 376 0.78 18.38 0.56
CA LEU A 376 1.67 18.85 -0.50
C LEU A 376 2.24 17.72 -1.37
N LEU A 377 2.29 16.49 -0.83
CA LEU A 377 2.67 15.27 -1.55
C LEU A 377 1.44 14.50 -2.08
N GLY A 378 0.26 15.08 -2.03
CA GLY A 378 -0.98 14.42 -2.46
C GLY A 378 -1.02 14.13 -3.96
N GLU A 379 -1.96 13.29 -4.35
CA GLU A 379 -2.13 12.77 -5.71
C GLU A 379 -2.11 13.84 -6.80
N ARG A 380 -2.73 15.02 -6.54
CA ARG A 380 -2.78 16.13 -7.52
C ARG A 380 -1.41 16.68 -7.86
N VAL A 381 -0.54 16.83 -6.86
CA VAL A 381 0.82 17.35 -7.05
C VAL A 381 1.67 16.31 -7.78
N LEU A 382 1.54 15.05 -7.43
CA LEU A 382 2.26 13.96 -8.08
C LEU A 382 1.87 13.83 -9.55
N ARG A 383 0.58 13.84 -9.87
CA ARG A 383 0.08 13.81 -11.26
C ARG A 383 0.54 15.03 -12.06
N GLY A 384 0.57 16.20 -11.45
CA GLY A 384 1.10 17.42 -12.08
C GLY A 384 2.58 17.31 -12.45
N ASN A 385 3.34 16.44 -11.76
CA ASN A 385 4.74 16.15 -12.06
C ASN A 385 4.94 14.91 -12.96
N GLY A 386 3.90 14.45 -13.63
CA GLY A 386 3.99 13.32 -14.55
C GLY A 386 4.07 11.95 -13.89
N ILE A 387 3.69 11.84 -12.62
CA ILE A 387 3.74 10.59 -11.85
C ILE A 387 2.36 9.92 -11.89
N LEU A 388 2.35 8.65 -12.29
CA LEU A 388 1.14 7.83 -12.32
C LEU A 388 0.89 7.24 -10.92
N VAL A 389 -0.20 7.64 -10.28
CA VAL A 389 -0.57 7.20 -8.93
C VAL A 389 -1.72 6.21 -9.01
N TYR A 390 -1.61 5.10 -8.27
CA TYR A 390 -2.72 4.15 -8.13
C TYR A 390 -3.93 4.80 -7.49
N PRO A 391 -5.11 4.71 -8.10
CA PRO A 391 -6.35 5.19 -7.50
C PRO A 391 -6.65 4.38 -6.23
N VAL A 392 -7.03 5.09 -5.19
CA VAL A 392 -7.49 4.52 -3.92
C VAL A 392 -8.81 5.15 -3.52
N THR A 393 -9.57 4.48 -2.65
CA THR A 393 -10.81 5.06 -2.15
C THR A 393 -10.52 6.33 -1.34
N PRO A 394 -11.42 7.34 -1.35
CA PRO A 394 -11.24 8.58 -0.59
C PRO A 394 -10.98 8.36 0.90
N LEU A 395 -11.61 7.33 1.50
CA LEU A 395 -11.37 6.96 2.90
C LEU A 395 -9.95 6.45 3.12
N THR A 396 -9.39 5.70 2.18
CA THR A 396 -8.00 5.25 2.24
C THR A 396 -7.04 6.42 2.09
N GLU A 397 -7.29 7.35 1.17
CA GLU A 397 -6.48 8.54 0.99
C GLU A 397 -6.46 9.40 2.27
N VAL A 398 -7.63 9.69 2.85
CA VAL A 398 -7.73 10.43 4.13
C VAL A 398 -7.00 9.68 5.24
N ARG A 399 -7.14 8.36 5.34
CA ARG A 399 -6.41 7.55 6.32
C ARG A 399 -4.89 7.67 6.14
N VAL A 400 -4.39 7.56 4.93
CA VAL A 400 -2.94 7.62 4.64
C VAL A 400 -2.39 9.00 4.97
N VAL A 401 -3.04 10.07 4.52
CA VAL A 401 -2.62 11.46 4.75
C VAL A 401 -2.72 11.83 6.24
N ALA A 402 -3.88 11.68 6.84
CA ALA A 402 -4.09 12.00 8.26
C ALA A 402 -3.34 11.02 9.18
N GLY A 403 -3.24 9.75 8.80
CA GLY A 403 -2.49 8.73 9.52
C GLY A 403 -0.99 9.01 9.53
N THR A 404 -0.41 9.50 8.43
CA THR A 404 0.99 9.93 8.39
C THR A 404 1.23 11.12 9.31
N ALA A 405 0.34 12.10 9.30
CA ALA A 405 0.42 13.23 10.24
C ALA A 405 0.32 12.77 11.70
N ALA A 406 -0.58 11.83 11.99
CA ALA A 406 -0.74 11.25 13.33
C ALA A 406 0.48 10.40 13.75
N LEU A 407 1.05 9.62 12.83
CA LEU A 407 2.30 8.87 13.05
C LEU A 407 3.42 9.82 13.50
N LEU A 408 3.64 10.91 12.79
CA LEU A 408 4.66 11.92 13.12
C LEU A 408 4.38 12.56 14.48
N ALA A 409 3.12 12.89 14.76
CA ALA A 409 2.70 13.48 16.04
C ALA A 409 2.95 12.53 17.23
N ILE A 410 2.57 11.25 17.10
CA ILE A 410 2.77 10.27 18.17
C ILE A 410 4.25 9.93 18.35
N ALA A 411 5.05 9.89 17.28
CA ALA A 411 6.49 9.73 17.37
C ALA A 411 7.15 10.93 18.10
N ALA A 412 6.68 12.15 17.86
CA ALA A 412 7.14 13.33 18.59
C ALA A 412 6.75 13.27 20.09
N VAL A 413 5.55 12.78 20.40
CA VAL A 413 5.10 12.55 21.78
C VAL A 413 5.95 11.49 22.48
N LEU A 414 6.30 10.40 21.78
CA LEU A 414 7.23 9.38 22.28
C LEU A 414 8.61 9.99 22.57
N ALA A 415 9.14 10.82 21.67
CA ALA A 415 10.41 11.51 21.85
C ALA A 415 10.40 12.45 23.05
N LEU A 416 9.31 13.19 23.25
CA LEU A 416 9.11 14.04 24.42
C LEU A 416 9.07 13.21 25.72
N GLY A 417 8.37 12.07 25.74
CA GLY A 417 8.32 11.15 26.88
C GLY A 417 9.70 10.61 27.24
N LEU A 418 10.46 10.12 26.26
CA LEU A 418 11.84 9.66 26.44
C LEU A 418 12.78 10.80 26.87
N GLY A 419 12.58 12.02 26.34
CA GLY A 419 13.31 13.22 26.75
C GLY A 419 13.09 13.56 28.22
N ALA A 420 11.86 13.42 28.71
CA ALA A 420 11.54 13.64 30.14
C ALA A 420 12.16 12.56 31.05
N ILE A 421 12.26 11.30 30.58
CA ILE A 421 12.86 10.19 31.32
C ILE A 421 14.39 10.35 31.42
N LEU A 422 15.04 10.59 30.28
CA LEU A 422 16.48 10.59 30.11
C LEU A 422 17.15 11.95 30.50
N ARG A 423 16.36 13.03 30.46
CA ARG A 423 16.78 14.41 30.79
C ARG A 423 17.96 14.93 29.95
N ARG A 424 18.39 14.19 28.92
CA ARG A 424 19.48 14.53 28.00
C ARG A 424 19.00 14.44 26.58
N SER A 425 19.13 15.51 25.79
CA SER A 425 18.63 15.57 24.42
C SER A 425 19.26 14.52 23.51
N ALA A 426 20.58 14.39 23.52
CA ALA A 426 21.28 13.42 22.69
C ALA A 426 20.83 11.96 22.98
N ALA A 427 20.70 11.60 24.27
CA ALA A 427 20.24 10.27 24.68
C ALA A 427 18.79 10.01 24.27
N ALA A 428 17.90 11.01 24.38
CA ALA A 428 16.52 10.89 23.98
C ALA A 428 16.38 10.68 22.46
N VAL A 429 17.09 11.48 21.67
CA VAL A 429 17.11 11.34 20.21
C VAL A 429 17.68 9.98 19.81
N ALA A 430 18.82 9.58 20.39
CA ALA A 430 19.43 8.26 20.13
C ALA A 430 18.45 7.11 20.46
N ALA A 431 17.74 7.20 21.60
CA ALA A 431 16.75 6.18 21.98
C ALA A 431 15.61 6.05 20.95
N VAL A 432 15.06 7.18 20.46
CA VAL A 432 14.01 7.14 19.43
C VAL A 432 14.54 6.60 18.12
N ILE A 433 15.75 6.99 17.71
CA ILE A 433 16.39 6.45 16.50
C ILE A 433 16.53 4.92 16.62
N VAL A 434 17.02 4.42 17.74
CA VAL A 434 17.18 2.97 17.97
C VAL A 434 15.84 2.24 17.95
N VAL A 435 14.77 2.86 18.44
CA VAL A 435 13.48 2.18 18.64
C VAL A 435 12.56 2.29 17.40
N ILE A 436 12.65 3.37 16.62
CA ILE A 436 11.82 3.59 15.42
C ILE A 436 12.64 3.47 14.13
N VAL A 437 13.72 4.25 14.03
CA VAL A 437 14.45 4.46 12.77
C VAL A 437 15.26 3.22 12.42
N LEU A 438 15.98 2.66 13.37
CA LEU A 438 16.83 1.49 13.14
C LEU A 438 16.03 0.24 12.74
N PRO A 439 14.92 -0.14 13.41
CA PRO A 439 14.08 -1.25 12.95
C PRO A 439 13.56 -1.08 11.53
N TYR A 440 13.15 0.13 11.16
CA TYR A 440 12.68 0.43 9.82
C TYR A 440 13.78 0.26 8.77
N ILE A 441 14.96 0.85 9.02
CA ILE A 441 16.12 0.74 8.11
C ILE A 441 16.60 -0.71 7.96
N LEU A 442 16.56 -1.51 9.01
CA LEU A 442 16.95 -2.92 8.96
C LEU A 442 15.92 -3.79 8.20
N ALA A 443 14.65 -3.42 8.26
CA ALA A 443 13.57 -4.19 7.63
C ALA A 443 13.37 -3.89 6.14
N VAL A 444 13.55 -2.63 5.72
CA VAL A 444 13.22 -2.18 4.36
C VAL A 444 14.22 -2.68 3.30
N PRO A 445 15.56 -2.59 3.48
CA PRO A 445 16.52 -2.92 2.42
C PRO A 445 16.90 -4.41 2.33
N HIS A 446 16.12 -5.33 2.86
CA HIS A 446 16.42 -6.79 2.85
C HIS A 446 17.79 -7.16 3.46
N VAL A 447 18.26 -6.38 4.43
CA VAL A 447 19.49 -6.70 5.19
C VAL A 447 19.28 -7.93 6.05
N MET A 448 18.03 -8.22 6.42
CA MET A 448 17.63 -9.34 7.28
C MET A 448 16.73 -10.34 6.52
N PRO A 449 16.66 -11.60 6.98
CA PRO A 449 15.65 -12.53 6.51
C PRO A 449 14.23 -11.96 6.67
N VAL A 450 13.36 -12.19 5.69
CA VAL A 450 11.99 -11.62 5.63
C VAL A 450 11.20 -11.85 6.93
N ALA A 451 11.30 -13.04 7.50
CA ALA A 451 10.61 -13.37 8.77
C ALA A 451 11.09 -12.51 9.94
N ALA A 452 12.40 -12.29 10.06
CA ALA A 452 12.98 -11.43 11.11
C ALA A 452 12.58 -9.96 10.93
N ALA A 453 12.61 -9.46 9.69
CA ALA A 453 12.15 -8.11 9.35
C ALA A 453 10.65 -7.90 9.69
N GLN A 454 9.81 -8.88 9.37
CA GLN A 454 8.39 -8.84 9.72
C GLN A 454 8.15 -8.83 11.24
N TRP A 455 8.89 -9.66 12.01
CA TRP A 455 8.80 -9.64 13.47
C TRP A 455 9.23 -8.30 14.05
N LEU A 456 10.35 -7.76 13.56
CA LEU A 456 10.85 -6.47 14.00
C LEU A 456 9.82 -5.35 13.82
N LEU A 457 9.14 -5.32 12.65
CA LEU A 457 8.07 -4.36 12.37
C LEU A 457 6.75 -4.65 13.08
N ARG A 458 6.58 -5.82 13.71
CA ARG A 458 5.39 -6.11 14.53
C ARG A 458 5.53 -5.60 15.96
N ILE A 459 6.72 -5.77 16.54
CA ILE A 459 6.93 -5.55 17.99
C ILE A 459 7.52 -4.18 18.32
N THR A 460 8.09 -3.45 17.36
CA THR A 460 8.67 -2.13 17.60
C THR A 460 7.69 -1.00 17.25
N PRO A 461 7.91 0.23 17.76
CA PRO A 461 7.12 1.40 17.35
C PRO A 461 7.16 1.69 15.85
N ALA A 462 8.12 1.14 15.09
CA ALA A 462 8.15 1.21 13.63
C ALA A 462 6.92 0.53 12.99
N ALA A 463 6.20 -0.34 13.70
CA ALA A 463 4.89 -0.84 13.28
C ALA A 463 3.90 0.27 12.90
N GLY A 464 4.05 1.47 13.49
CA GLY A 464 3.22 2.63 13.18
C GLY A 464 3.22 3.03 11.71
N PHE A 465 4.28 2.73 10.96
CA PHE A 465 4.32 3.00 9.51
C PHE A 465 3.27 2.21 8.72
N ALA A 466 2.71 1.13 9.26
CA ALA A 466 1.62 0.39 8.64
C ALA A 466 0.38 1.27 8.32
N ILE A 467 0.19 2.40 9.03
CA ILE A 467 -0.92 3.33 8.77
C ILE A 467 -0.87 3.92 7.36
N GLN A 468 0.31 3.95 6.74
CA GLN A 468 0.54 4.49 5.40
C GLN A 468 0.16 3.51 4.29
N GLN A 469 0.02 2.21 4.56
CA GLN A 469 -0.28 1.20 3.54
C GLN A 469 -1.59 1.53 2.82
N SER A 470 -1.52 1.81 1.52
CA SER A 470 -2.68 2.17 0.71
C SER A 470 -3.32 0.98 0.01
N LEU A 471 -2.51 0.04 -0.47
CA LEU A 471 -2.99 -1.14 -1.18
C LEU A 471 -3.02 -2.38 -0.27
N PRO A 472 -4.08 -3.19 -0.32
CA PRO A 472 -4.13 -4.47 0.39
C PRO A 472 -3.24 -5.53 -0.27
N GLN A 473 -2.97 -6.60 0.46
CA GLN A 473 -2.34 -7.79 -0.09
C GLN A 473 -3.41 -8.68 -0.73
N TYR A 474 -3.10 -9.21 -1.92
CA TYR A 474 -3.99 -10.10 -2.63
C TYR A 474 -3.34 -11.47 -2.82
N PRO A 475 -3.94 -12.57 -2.30
CA PRO A 475 -3.38 -13.92 -2.43
C PRO A 475 -3.26 -14.39 -3.89
N GLN A 476 -4.14 -13.88 -4.77
CA GLN A 476 -4.19 -14.23 -6.19
C GLN A 476 -3.21 -13.45 -7.06
N VAL A 477 -2.28 -12.70 -6.48
CA VAL A 477 -1.25 -11.94 -7.20
C VAL A 477 0.13 -12.36 -6.76
N SER A 478 0.99 -12.70 -7.74
CA SER A 478 2.41 -12.94 -7.50
C SER A 478 3.13 -11.65 -7.17
N ASN A 479 3.37 -11.39 -5.89
CA ASN A 479 4.15 -10.24 -5.47
C ASN A 479 5.00 -10.54 -4.22
N ALA A 480 6.14 -9.86 -4.09
CA ALA A 480 6.88 -9.83 -2.85
C ALA A 480 6.35 -8.68 -1.99
N TYR A 481 5.44 -9.00 -1.07
CA TYR A 481 4.87 -8.03 -0.16
C TYR A 481 5.89 -7.62 0.90
N THR A 482 6.61 -6.54 0.63
CA THR A 482 7.70 -6.04 1.47
C THR A 482 7.45 -4.60 1.92
N PRO A 483 8.03 -4.17 3.04
CA PRO A 483 7.91 -2.77 3.49
C PRO A 483 8.42 -1.75 2.47
N SER A 484 9.42 -2.11 1.66
CA SER A 484 9.91 -1.27 0.55
C SER A 484 8.86 -1.04 -0.54
N SER A 485 7.89 -1.95 -0.66
CA SER A 485 6.75 -1.83 -1.57
C SER A 485 5.49 -1.31 -0.87
N GLY A 486 5.59 -0.80 0.36
CA GLY A 486 4.46 -0.26 1.12
C GLY A 486 3.64 -1.29 1.90
N TYR A 487 4.09 -2.55 2.02
CA TYR A 487 3.36 -3.60 2.72
C TYR A 487 3.95 -3.90 4.09
N TYR A 488 3.11 -3.87 5.10
CA TYR A 488 3.49 -4.07 6.50
C TYR A 488 2.84 -5.34 7.08
N PRO A 489 3.48 -5.98 8.08
CA PRO A 489 2.98 -7.23 8.65
C PRO A 489 1.74 -7.08 9.55
N LEU A 490 1.41 -5.86 9.95
CA LEU A 490 0.21 -5.52 10.72
C LEU A 490 -0.76 -4.71 9.89
N ALA A 491 -2.05 -4.89 10.15
CA ALA A 491 -3.08 -4.01 9.60
C ALA A 491 -2.82 -2.54 10.00
N PRO A 492 -3.19 -1.56 9.16
CA PRO A 492 -2.86 -0.14 9.37
C PRO A 492 -3.12 0.38 10.79
N TRP A 493 -4.32 0.16 11.31
CA TRP A 493 -4.70 0.61 12.65
C TRP A 493 -4.04 -0.18 13.77
N ALA A 494 -3.77 -1.48 13.57
CA ALA A 494 -3.07 -2.31 14.54
C ALA A 494 -1.61 -1.88 14.71
N GLY A 495 -0.91 -1.62 13.61
CA GLY A 495 0.45 -1.08 13.65
C GLY A 495 0.51 0.29 14.31
N PHE A 496 -0.44 1.18 14.00
CA PHE A 496 -0.54 2.50 14.63
C PHE A 496 -0.80 2.40 16.14
N ALA A 497 -1.64 1.46 16.58
CA ALA A 497 -1.91 1.22 18.00
C ALA A 497 -0.66 0.78 18.78
N VAL A 498 0.25 0.00 18.17
CA VAL A 498 1.54 -0.37 18.77
C VAL A 498 2.34 0.90 19.08
N LEU A 499 2.49 1.82 18.13
CA LEU A 499 3.20 3.09 18.36
C LEU A 499 2.55 3.93 19.46
N CYS A 500 1.21 4.03 19.47
CA CYS A 500 0.45 4.72 20.52
C CYS A 500 0.71 4.10 21.89
N GLY A 501 0.77 2.76 21.99
CA GLY A 501 1.09 2.03 23.21
C GLY A 501 2.47 2.42 23.77
N TYR A 502 3.49 2.43 22.93
CA TYR A 502 4.83 2.87 23.32
C TYR A 502 4.88 4.33 23.78
N ALA A 503 4.19 5.22 23.09
CA ALA A 503 4.11 6.63 23.47
C ALA A 503 3.40 6.82 24.81
N ALA A 504 2.29 6.09 25.03
CA ALA A 504 1.56 6.10 26.30
C ALA A 504 2.40 5.56 27.45
N LEU A 505 3.13 4.46 27.23
CA LEU A 505 4.06 3.89 28.22
C LEU A 505 5.18 4.87 28.57
N ALA A 506 5.81 5.50 27.57
CA ALA A 506 6.87 6.48 27.80
C ALA A 506 6.37 7.70 28.60
N LEU A 507 5.19 8.24 28.24
CA LEU A 507 4.58 9.34 28.98
C LEU A 507 4.17 8.93 30.40
N GLY A 508 3.56 7.76 30.57
CA GLY A 508 3.17 7.24 31.88
C GLY A 508 4.38 7.05 32.79
N LEU A 509 5.46 6.45 32.27
CA LEU A 509 6.72 6.30 33.00
C LEU A 509 7.37 7.66 33.32
N ALA A 510 7.34 8.60 32.37
CA ALA A 510 7.84 9.96 32.59
C ALA A 510 7.08 10.66 33.73
N ILE A 511 5.75 10.58 33.75
CA ILE A 511 4.90 11.15 34.82
C ILE A 511 5.20 10.49 36.16
N PHE A 512 5.36 9.15 36.18
CA PHE A 512 5.69 8.40 37.39
C PHE A 512 7.07 8.81 37.95
N LEU A 513 8.09 8.88 37.10
CA LEU A 513 9.44 9.27 37.49
C LEU A 513 9.51 10.76 37.94
N LEU A 514 8.75 11.66 37.30
CA LEU A 514 8.64 13.04 37.71
C LEU A 514 7.99 13.21 39.11
N ARG A 515 7.14 12.29 39.52
CA ARG A 515 6.55 12.29 40.88
C ARG A 515 7.51 11.78 41.93
N ARG A 516 8.38 10.82 41.58
CA ARG A 516 9.34 10.18 42.51
C ARG A 516 10.67 10.88 42.62
N ARG A 517 11.12 11.52 41.55
CA ARG A 517 12.41 12.24 41.53
C ARG A 517 12.14 13.71 41.84
N ASP A 518 12.86 14.26 42.82
CA ASP A 518 12.90 15.71 43.03
C ASP A 518 13.56 16.38 41.83
N ALA A 519 12.93 17.42 41.35
CA ALA A 519 13.32 18.13 40.14
C ALA A 519 14.58 18.98 40.37
#